data_e4a5a0ac98ee1c9c7fb2bb35579b261b
#
_entry.id   e4a5a0ac98ee1c9c7fb2bb35579b261b
#
_cell.length_a   1.000
_cell.length_b   1.000
_cell.length_c   1.000
_cell.angle_alpha   90.00
_cell.angle_beta   90.00
_cell.angle_gamma   90.00
#
_symmetry.space_group_name_H-M   'P 1'
#
loop_
_entity.id
_entity.type
_entity.pdbx_description
1 polymer ?
#
loop_
_entity_poly.entity_id
_entity_poly.type
_entity_poly.pdbx_seq_one_letter_code
_entity_poly.pdbx_strand_id
1 'polypeptide(L)'
;RNYESWMKSDEHPMLSHEVMKKKVFPLLDNGEKVFLVVIDNFRLDQWRVVKPILSEYFTIDEDDLYCSILPTATQYARNAIFSGLMPIDISRQFPDLWIDEDEEEGKNINEEPLINTIIQRYRKKYRFSYNKLNDSAAGEKLLQNFSRLESNDLNVLVINFVDMLSHARTESKMIRELAHSDAAYRSLTESWFRHSAAIDIFKRISEKGFRVVLTTDHGTIK
;
A
#
# COMPACT_ATOMS: atom_id res chain seq x y z
N ARG A 1 -6.67 -9.72 22.32
CA ARG A 1 -7.53 -9.43 23.49
C ARG A 1 -8.23 -8.07 23.38
N ASN A 2 -7.60 -7.06 22.79
CA ASN A 2 -8.11 -5.68 22.80
C ASN A 2 -8.88 -5.29 21.52
N TYR A 3 -8.81 -6.08 20.45
CA TYR A 3 -9.36 -5.72 19.14
C TYR A 3 -10.86 -5.39 19.17
N GLU A 4 -11.63 -6.20 19.90
CA GLU A 4 -13.07 -5.97 20.04
C GLU A 4 -13.40 -4.67 20.80
N SER A 5 -12.59 -4.30 21.80
CA SER A 5 -12.74 -3.02 22.50
C SER A 5 -12.36 -1.84 21.62
N TRP A 6 -11.37 -1.99 20.77
CA TRP A 6 -10.97 -0.96 19.80
C TRP A 6 -12.07 -0.64 18.78
N MET A 7 -12.91 -1.61 18.44
CA MET A 7 -14.04 -1.39 17.54
C MET A 7 -15.20 -0.62 18.22
N LYS A 8 -15.18 -0.47 19.54
CA LYS A 8 -16.24 0.17 20.33
C LYS A 8 -15.80 1.49 21.00
N SER A 9 -14.56 1.89 20.84
CA SER A 9 -13.94 3.04 21.51
C SER A 9 -13.09 3.83 20.52
N ASP A 10 -12.98 5.14 20.73
CA ASP A 10 -12.06 6.01 20.01
C ASP A 10 -10.60 5.91 20.55
N GLU A 11 -10.41 5.24 21.69
CA GLU A 11 -9.09 5.01 22.29
C GLU A 11 -8.49 3.69 21.75
N HIS A 12 -7.88 3.76 20.58
CA HIS A 12 -7.21 2.63 19.95
C HIS A 12 -6.01 3.09 19.08
N PRO A 13 -5.06 2.18 18.78
CA PRO A 13 -4.04 2.44 17.77
C PRO A 13 -4.70 2.76 16.42
N MET A 14 -4.01 3.53 15.58
CA MET A 14 -4.49 3.75 14.21
C MET A 14 -4.73 2.41 13.52
N LEU A 15 -5.85 2.28 12.81
CA LEU A 15 -6.26 1.08 12.08
C LEU A 15 -6.24 1.33 10.57
N SER A 16 -6.30 0.25 9.77
CA SER A 16 -6.22 0.33 8.30
C SER A 16 -7.15 1.37 7.67
N HIS A 17 -8.40 1.44 8.09
CA HIS A 17 -9.40 2.37 7.53
C HIS A 17 -9.17 3.85 7.89
N GLU A 18 -8.22 4.14 8.77
CA GLU A 18 -7.91 5.50 9.19
C GLU A 18 -6.71 6.11 8.45
N VAL A 19 -5.93 5.29 7.73
CA VAL A 19 -4.66 5.71 7.09
C VAL A 19 -4.87 6.91 6.15
N MET A 20 -5.83 6.84 5.25
CA MET A 20 -6.11 7.94 4.32
C MET A 20 -6.46 9.24 5.05
N LYS A 21 -7.35 9.16 6.03
CA LYS A 21 -7.81 10.32 6.80
C LYS A 21 -6.71 10.93 7.66
N LYS A 22 -5.89 10.10 8.30
CA LYS A 22 -4.90 10.55 9.30
C LYS A 22 -3.54 10.90 8.69
N LYS A 23 -3.14 10.26 7.58
CA LYS A 23 -1.79 10.41 7.01
C LYS A 23 -1.75 11.02 5.61
N VAL A 24 -2.79 10.86 4.80
CA VAL A 24 -2.80 11.33 3.40
C VAL A 24 -3.55 12.66 3.26
N PHE A 25 -4.78 12.74 3.73
CA PHE A 25 -5.60 13.93 3.57
C PHE A 25 -5.00 15.19 4.20
N PRO A 26 -4.36 15.16 5.39
CA PRO A 26 -3.74 16.36 5.93
C PRO A 26 -2.66 16.98 5.02
N LEU A 27 -1.88 16.15 4.32
CA LEU A 27 -0.88 16.62 3.36
C LEU A 27 -1.55 17.28 2.14
N LEU A 28 -2.56 16.62 1.58
CA LEU A 28 -3.34 17.13 0.46
C LEU A 28 -4.08 18.43 0.81
N ASP A 29 -4.65 18.52 2.00
CA ASP A 29 -5.35 19.73 2.48
C ASP A 29 -4.39 20.91 2.68
N ASN A 30 -3.10 20.63 2.95
CA ASN A 30 -2.04 21.63 2.97
C ASN A 30 -1.53 22.02 1.56
N GLY A 31 -2.13 21.48 0.50
CA GLY A 31 -1.77 21.78 -0.88
C GLY A 31 -0.55 21.00 -1.38
N GLU A 32 -0.09 20.00 -0.65
CA GLU A 32 1.00 19.14 -1.07
C GLU A 32 0.52 18.10 -2.09
N LYS A 33 1.37 17.75 -3.03
CA LYS A 33 1.11 16.61 -3.94
C LYS A 33 1.68 15.34 -3.32
N VAL A 34 0.88 14.29 -3.30
CA VAL A 34 1.18 13.06 -2.53
C VAL A 34 1.20 11.83 -3.42
N PHE A 35 2.20 10.98 -3.21
CA PHE A 35 2.16 9.56 -3.57
C PHE A 35 1.82 8.73 -2.33
N LEU A 36 0.70 8.01 -2.37
CA LEU A 36 0.42 6.93 -1.44
C LEU A 36 0.93 5.64 -2.05
N VAL A 37 1.99 5.09 -1.48
CA VAL A 37 2.58 3.82 -1.94
C VAL A 37 2.23 2.73 -0.95
N VAL A 38 1.52 1.71 -1.43
CA VAL A 38 1.17 0.52 -0.65
C VAL A 38 1.96 -0.67 -1.18
N ILE A 39 2.88 -1.19 -0.38
CA ILE A 39 3.61 -2.41 -0.72
C ILE A 39 2.87 -3.59 -0.07
N ASP A 40 2.33 -4.47 -0.91
CA ASP A 40 1.53 -5.61 -0.49
C ASP A 40 2.38 -6.59 0.34
N ASN A 41 1.84 -7.02 1.49
CA ASN A 41 2.47 -8.01 2.37
C ASN A 41 3.88 -7.64 2.86
N PHE A 42 4.14 -6.34 3.07
CA PHE A 42 5.47 -5.81 3.40
C PHE A 42 5.68 -5.74 4.91
N ARG A 43 6.60 -6.55 5.41
CA ARG A 43 6.87 -6.70 6.84
C ARG A 43 7.78 -5.57 7.38
N LEU A 44 7.67 -5.30 8.67
CA LEU A 44 8.51 -4.31 9.35
C LEU A 44 10.02 -4.58 9.22
N ASP A 45 10.43 -5.85 9.25
CA ASP A 45 11.84 -6.22 9.10
C ASP A 45 12.36 -6.00 7.67
N GLN A 46 11.50 -6.09 6.66
CA GLN A 46 11.81 -5.71 5.27
C GLN A 46 11.88 -4.19 5.13
N TRP A 47 10.97 -3.45 5.78
CA TRP A 47 11.06 -1.98 5.85
C TRP A 47 12.42 -1.52 6.38
N ARG A 48 12.93 -2.16 7.44
CA ARG A 48 14.22 -1.79 8.05
C ARG A 48 15.41 -1.91 7.10
N VAL A 49 15.36 -2.77 6.09
CA VAL A 49 16.44 -2.89 5.08
C VAL A 49 16.20 -2.00 3.86
N VAL A 50 14.96 -1.61 3.58
CA VAL A 50 14.60 -0.69 2.49
C VAL A 50 14.73 0.79 2.93
N LYS A 51 14.43 1.09 4.20
CA LYS A 51 14.47 2.45 4.75
C LYS A 51 15.78 3.21 4.47
N PRO A 52 16.99 2.63 4.67
CA PRO A 52 18.25 3.30 4.34
C PRO A 52 18.36 3.70 2.87
N ILE A 53 17.85 2.87 1.96
CA ILE A 53 17.85 3.14 0.52
C ILE A 53 16.99 4.36 0.19
N LEU A 54 15.78 4.40 0.75
CA LEU A 54 14.87 5.53 0.56
C LEU A 54 15.38 6.82 1.22
N SER A 55 16.13 6.70 2.34
CA SER A 55 16.72 7.84 3.01
C SER A 55 17.80 8.56 2.18
N GLU A 56 18.29 7.95 1.11
CA GLU A 56 19.17 8.61 0.13
C GLU A 56 18.41 9.67 -0.71
N TYR A 57 17.10 9.56 -0.82
CA TYR A 57 16.25 10.40 -1.68
C TYR A 57 15.21 11.21 -0.91
N PHE A 58 14.87 10.81 0.31
CA PHE A 58 13.83 11.41 1.13
C PHE A 58 14.29 11.64 2.56
N THR A 59 13.85 12.75 3.16
CA THR A 59 13.82 12.89 4.61
C THR A 59 12.60 12.18 5.15
N ILE A 60 12.79 11.27 6.11
CA ILE A 60 11.70 10.53 6.73
C ILE A 60 11.24 11.30 7.95
N ASP A 61 10.10 11.96 7.86
CA ASP A 61 9.55 12.80 8.92
C ASP A 61 8.86 11.97 10.02
N GLU A 62 8.21 10.87 9.61
CA GLU A 62 7.49 9.96 10.51
C GLU A 62 7.80 8.51 10.17
N ASP A 63 7.91 7.66 11.18
CA ASP A 63 8.09 6.20 11.05
C ASP A 63 7.25 5.50 12.11
N ASP A 64 5.93 5.48 11.86
CA ASP A 64 4.91 5.03 12.79
C ASP A 64 4.41 3.61 12.47
N LEU A 65 3.80 2.99 13.46
CA LEU A 65 3.11 1.71 13.31
C LEU A 65 1.59 1.93 13.38
N TYR A 66 0.87 1.13 12.60
CA TYR A 66 -0.56 1.00 12.74
C TYR A 66 -0.95 -0.48 12.82
N CYS A 67 -2.15 -0.75 13.29
CA CYS A 67 -2.68 -2.11 13.36
C CYS A 67 -3.53 -2.40 12.13
N SER A 68 -3.10 -3.38 11.33
CA SER A 68 -3.97 -3.89 10.27
C SER A 68 -5.23 -4.50 10.85
N ILE A 69 -6.37 -4.27 10.20
CA ILE A 69 -7.65 -4.85 10.62
C ILE A 69 -7.64 -6.36 10.43
N LEU A 70 -8.49 -7.06 11.20
CA LEU A 70 -8.68 -8.51 11.10
C LEU A 70 -9.87 -8.84 10.18
N PRO A 71 -9.74 -9.88 9.34
CA PRO A 71 -8.52 -10.65 9.06
C PRO A 71 -7.48 -9.84 8.28
N THR A 72 -6.20 -10.09 8.54
CA THR A 72 -5.07 -9.40 7.91
C THR A 72 -4.79 -9.97 6.51
N ALA A 73 -5.73 -9.81 5.62
CA ALA A 73 -5.64 -10.23 4.22
C ALA A 73 -5.88 -9.04 3.29
N THR A 74 -5.26 -9.09 2.14
CA THR A 74 -5.28 -8.01 1.13
C THR A 74 -6.69 -7.50 0.84
N GLN A 75 -7.65 -8.40 0.63
CA GLN A 75 -9.04 -8.08 0.33
C GLN A 75 -9.69 -7.19 1.41
N TYR A 76 -9.41 -7.47 2.69
CA TYR A 76 -10.01 -6.72 3.80
C TYR A 76 -9.19 -5.48 4.13
N ALA A 77 -7.90 -5.65 4.38
CA ALA A 77 -7.03 -4.60 4.89
C ALA A 77 -6.80 -3.49 3.86
N ARG A 78 -6.51 -3.84 2.61
CA ARG A 78 -6.24 -2.83 1.56
C ARG A 78 -7.52 -2.11 1.13
N ASN A 79 -8.63 -2.81 0.98
CA ASN A 79 -9.92 -2.17 0.71
C ASN A 79 -10.34 -1.24 1.85
N ALA A 80 -10.03 -1.57 3.11
CA ALA A 80 -10.27 -0.67 4.24
C ALA A 80 -9.39 0.59 4.17
N ILE A 81 -8.10 0.47 3.81
CA ILE A 81 -7.22 1.63 3.58
C ILE A 81 -7.85 2.55 2.53
N PHE A 82 -8.21 2.02 1.37
CA PHE A 82 -8.66 2.81 0.23
C PHE A 82 -10.06 3.37 0.38
N SER A 83 -10.96 2.67 1.05
CA SER A 83 -12.31 3.18 1.29
C SER A 83 -12.43 4.05 2.54
N GLY A 84 -11.51 3.90 3.51
CA GLY A 84 -11.66 4.51 4.84
C GLY A 84 -12.84 3.95 5.62
N LEU A 85 -13.22 2.69 5.37
CA LEU A 85 -14.33 1.98 6.00
C LEU A 85 -13.88 0.59 6.46
N MET A 86 -14.57 0.07 7.48
CA MET A 86 -14.45 -1.34 7.81
C MET A 86 -15.11 -2.21 6.72
N PRO A 87 -14.64 -3.45 6.49
CA PRO A 87 -15.17 -4.34 5.46
C PRO A 87 -16.70 -4.50 5.48
N ILE A 88 -17.28 -4.64 6.66
CA ILE A 88 -18.73 -4.72 6.84
C ILE A 88 -19.46 -3.46 6.36
N ASP A 89 -18.83 -2.30 6.52
CA ASP A 89 -19.42 -1.04 6.08
C ASP A 89 -19.26 -0.85 4.56
N ILE A 90 -18.17 -1.36 3.98
CA ILE A 90 -18.00 -1.39 2.52
C ILE A 90 -19.11 -2.23 1.90
N SER A 91 -19.32 -3.46 2.39
CA SER A 91 -20.35 -4.36 1.84
C SER A 91 -21.77 -3.82 1.98
N ARG A 92 -22.05 -3.02 3.02
CA ARG A 92 -23.36 -2.40 3.24
C ARG A 92 -23.59 -1.13 2.42
N GLN A 93 -22.60 -0.25 2.34
CA GLN A 93 -22.72 1.06 1.70
C GLN A 93 -22.43 0.99 0.20
N PHE A 94 -21.57 0.07 -0.21
CA PHE A 94 -21.10 -0.09 -1.59
C PHE A 94 -21.10 -1.57 -1.99
N PRO A 95 -22.26 -2.26 -1.98
CA PRO A 95 -22.35 -3.69 -2.28
C PRO A 95 -21.77 -4.04 -3.65
N ASP A 96 -21.91 -3.16 -4.64
CA ASP A 96 -21.38 -3.38 -5.99
C ASP A 96 -19.83 -3.30 -6.07
N LEU A 97 -19.19 -2.77 -5.04
CA LEU A 97 -17.72 -2.69 -4.93
C LEU A 97 -17.14 -3.76 -4.00
N TRP A 98 -17.99 -4.47 -3.28
CA TRP A 98 -17.59 -5.58 -2.42
C TRP A 98 -17.64 -6.88 -3.20
N ILE A 99 -16.60 -7.70 -3.09
CA ILE A 99 -16.51 -9.02 -3.73
C ILE A 99 -16.38 -10.04 -2.60
N ASP A 100 -17.27 -11.03 -2.58
CA ASP A 100 -17.31 -12.07 -1.56
C ASP A 100 -16.14 -13.06 -1.69
N GLU A 101 -15.85 -13.77 -0.59
CA GLU A 101 -14.70 -14.69 -0.50
C GLU A 101 -14.79 -15.86 -1.50
N ASP A 102 -15.99 -16.25 -1.86
CA ASP A 102 -16.26 -17.38 -2.76
C ASP A 102 -15.95 -17.07 -4.25
N GLU A 103 -15.73 -15.81 -4.59
CA GLU A 103 -15.31 -15.42 -5.94
C GLU A 103 -13.80 -15.57 -6.11
N GLU A 104 -13.36 -16.54 -6.91
CA GLU A 104 -11.94 -16.87 -7.09
C GLU A 104 -11.15 -15.75 -7.79
N GLU A 105 -11.81 -14.93 -8.62
CA GLU A 105 -11.17 -13.87 -9.39
C GLU A 105 -11.66 -12.48 -8.96
N GLY A 106 -10.70 -11.55 -8.84
CA GLY A 106 -11.04 -10.13 -8.80
C GLY A 106 -11.23 -9.49 -7.43
N LYS A 107 -10.83 -10.13 -6.32
CA LYS A 107 -11.02 -9.61 -4.94
C LYS A 107 -10.53 -8.17 -4.68
N ASN A 108 -9.64 -7.65 -5.54
CA ASN A 108 -9.05 -6.31 -5.43
C ASN A 108 -9.16 -5.50 -6.74
N ILE A 109 -10.21 -5.73 -7.53
CA ILE A 109 -10.43 -4.98 -8.79
C ILE A 109 -11.08 -3.61 -8.56
N ASN A 110 -11.73 -3.43 -7.40
CA ASN A 110 -12.49 -2.21 -7.08
C ASN A 110 -11.70 -1.21 -6.23
N GLU A 111 -10.37 -1.33 -6.15
CA GLU A 111 -9.53 -0.45 -5.34
C GLU A 111 -9.63 1.02 -5.78
N GLU A 112 -9.58 1.31 -7.07
CA GLU A 112 -9.72 2.67 -7.60
C GLU A 112 -11.12 3.26 -7.34
N PRO A 113 -12.24 2.57 -7.61
CA PRO A 113 -13.57 3.02 -7.18
C PRO A 113 -13.68 3.28 -5.68
N LEU A 114 -13.07 2.45 -4.82
CA LEU A 114 -13.07 2.66 -3.37
C LEU A 114 -12.35 3.94 -2.96
N ILE A 115 -11.21 4.27 -3.58
CA ILE A 115 -10.52 5.55 -3.38
C ILE A 115 -11.44 6.72 -3.76
N ASN A 116 -12.16 6.61 -4.87
CA ASN A 116 -13.11 7.63 -5.26
C ASN A 116 -14.21 7.81 -4.21
N THR A 117 -14.72 6.74 -3.61
CA THR A 117 -15.77 6.85 -2.57
C THR A 117 -15.30 7.61 -1.33
N ILE A 118 -14.05 7.39 -0.86
CA ILE A 118 -13.56 8.13 0.31
C ILE A 118 -13.36 9.61 0.00
N ILE A 119 -12.82 9.94 -1.17
CA ILE A 119 -12.65 11.33 -1.63
C ILE A 119 -14.01 12.05 -1.64
N GLN A 120 -15.03 11.43 -2.21
CA GLN A 120 -16.38 12.00 -2.28
C GLN A 120 -17.04 12.12 -0.91
N ARG A 121 -16.97 11.10 -0.04
CA ARG A 121 -17.56 11.13 1.31
C ARG A 121 -16.96 12.24 2.18
N TYR A 122 -15.68 12.53 2.02
CA TYR A 122 -15.00 13.63 2.70
C TYR A 122 -15.13 14.97 1.96
N ARG A 123 -15.97 15.04 0.89
CA ARG A 123 -16.23 16.22 0.06
C ARG A 123 -14.95 16.87 -0.49
N LYS A 124 -13.95 16.04 -0.77
CA LYS A 124 -12.70 16.48 -1.36
C LYS A 124 -12.79 16.52 -2.89
N LYS A 125 -11.96 17.35 -3.52
CA LYS A 125 -11.91 17.49 -4.99
C LYS A 125 -10.53 17.20 -5.55
N TYR A 126 -9.83 16.22 -4.95
CA TYR A 126 -8.51 15.84 -5.43
C TYR A 126 -8.60 15.10 -6.75
N ARG A 127 -7.74 15.51 -7.70
CA ARG A 127 -7.47 14.65 -8.86
C ARG A 127 -6.52 13.54 -8.41
N PHE A 128 -6.88 12.32 -8.72
CA PHE A 128 -6.06 11.19 -8.36
C PHE A 128 -5.84 10.22 -9.51
N SER A 129 -4.81 9.40 -9.40
CA SER A 129 -4.58 8.21 -10.22
C SER A 129 -4.38 7.00 -9.33
N TYR A 130 -4.68 5.82 -9.89
CA TYR A 130 -4.41 4.53 -9.29
C TYR A 130 -3.57 3.70 -10.25
N ASN A 131 -2.46 3.15 -9.77
CA ASN A 131 -1.55 2.32 -10.55
C ASN A 131 -1.13 1.10 -9.74
N LYS A 132 -1.00 -0.05 -10.39
CA LYS A 132 -0.60 -1.30 -9.77
C LYS A 132 0.60 -1.90 -10.49
N LEU A 133 1.68 -2.17 -9.75
CA LEU A 133 2.88 -2.78 -10.27
C LEU A 133 2.88 -4.27 -9.94
N ASN A 134 2.46 -5.08 -10.90
CA ASN A 134 2.46 -6.53 -10.78
C ASN A 134 3.75 -7.17 -11.33
N ASP A 135 4.47 -6.43 -12.19
CA ASP A 135 5.70 -6.88 -12.85
C ASP A 135 6.62 -5.70 -13.18
N SER A 136 7.82 -5.99 -13.69
CA SER A 136 8.78 -4.97 -14.09
C SER A 136 8.31 -4.12 -15.27
N ALA A 137 7.58 -4.70 -16.21
CA ALA A 137 7.07 -3.96 -17.37
C ALA A 137 6.06 -2.88 -16.97
N ALA A 138 5.23 -3.14 -15.96
CA ALA A 138 4.32 -2.15 -15.38
C ALA A 138 5.11 -0.97 -14.76
N GLY A 139 6.22 -1.24 -14.07
CA GLY A 139 7.09 -0.20 -13.52
C GLY A 139 7.75 0.66 -14.58
N GLU A 140 8.29 0.05 -15.63
CA GLU A 140 8.88 0.76 -16.76
C GLU A 140 7.87 1.63 -17.50
N LYS A 141 6.66 1.10 -17.74
CA LYS A 141 5.55 1.84 -18.35
C LYS A 141 5.13 3.04 -17.50
N LEU A 142 5.09 2.88 -16.18
CA LEU A 142 4.79 4.00 -15.28
C LEU A 142 5.85 5.09 -15.41
N LEU A 143 7.15 4.75 -15.43
CA LEU A 143 8.25 5.69 -15.60
C LEU A 143 8.18 6.43 -16.94
N GLN A 144 7.90 5.72 -18.04
CA GLN A 144 7.73 6.32 -19.36
C GLN A 144 6.59 7.34 -19.42
N ASN A 145 5.53 7.12 -18.64
CA ASN A 145 4.34 7.96 -18.60
C ASN A 145 4.26 8.83 -17.33
N PHE A 146 5.34 8.98 -16.59
CA PHE A 146 5.35 9.67 -15.30
C PHE A 146 4.81 11.10 -15.35
N SER A 147 5.03 11.81 -16.46
CA SER A 147 4.51 13.17 -16.66
C SER A 147 2.99 13.29 -16.50
N ARG A 148 2.25 12.23 -16.79
CA ARG A 148 0.78 12.20 -16.60
C ARG A 148 0.38 12.24 -15.12
N LEU A 149 1.27 11.81 -14.24
CA LEU A 149 1.05 11.79 -12.79
C LEU A 149 1.32 13.14 -12.14
N GLU A 150 2.14 13.97 -12.77
CA GLU A 150 2.58 15.25 -12.21
C GLU A 150 1.44 16.26 -12.00
N SER A 151 0.35 16.13 -12.75
CA SER A 151 -0.80 17.02 -12.63
C SER A 151 -1.80 16.62 -11.55
N ASN A 152 -1.67 15.41 -10.98
CA ASN A 152 -2.57 14.93 -9.95
C ASN A 152 -2.17 15.47 -8.56
N ASP A 153 -3.16 15.58 -7.68
CA ASP A 153 -2.95 15.89 -6.28
C ASP A 153 -2.50 14.63 -5.52
N LEU A 154 -3.13 13.49 -5.81
CA LEU A 154 -2.85 12.19 -5.21
C LEU A 154 -2.53 11.15 -6.30
N ASN A 155 -1.42 10.45 -6.14
CA ASN A 155 -1.13 9.26 -6.94
C ASN A 155 -1.04 8.05 -6.01
N VAL A 156 -1.89 7.08 -6.24
CA VAL A 156 -1.89 5.81 -5.49
C VAL A 156 -1.13 4.76 -6.29
N LEU A 157 -0.16 4.14 -5.66
CA LEU A 157 0.70 3.12 -6.23
C LEU A 157 0.69 1.87 -5.36
N VAL A 158 0.23 0.75 -5.90
CA VAL A 158 0.31 -0.56 -5.25
C VAL A 158 1.46 -1.35 -5.84
N ILE A 159 2.31 -1.91 -5.00
CA ILE A 159 3.46 -2.74 -5.40
C ILE A 159 3.28 -4.15 -4.86
N ASN A 160 3.09 -5.13 -5.74
CA ASN A 160 2.77 -6.50 -5.37
C ASN A 160 3.99 -7.43 -5.26
N PHE A 161 5.20 -6.96 -5.52
CA PHE A 161 6.38 -7.83 -5.60
C PHE A 161 6.60 -8.68 -4.33
N VAL A 162 6.45 -8.10 -3.14
CA VAL A 162 6.73 -8.80 -1.88
C VAL A 162 5.72 -9.90 -1.65
N ASP A 163 4.46 -9.68 -1.98
CA ASP A 163 3.42 -10.70 -1.92
C ASP A 163 3.67 -11.82 -2.93
N MET A 164 4.00 -11.48 -4.17
CA MET A 164 4.40 -12.46 -5.20
C MET A 164 5.61 -13.30 -4.77
N LEU A 165 6.62 -12.70 -4.13
CA LEU A 165 7.76 -13.41 -3.58
C LEU A 165 7.34 -14.36 -2.45
N SER A 166 6.38 -13.96 -1.62
CA SER A 166 5.81 -14.79 -0.55
C SER A 166 5.10 -16.02 -1.11
N HIS A 167 4.26 -15.84 -2.13
CA HIS A 167 3.61 -16.94 -2.85
C HIS A 167 4.62 -17.86 -3.52
N ALA A 168 5.57 -17.31 -4.28
CA ALA A 168 6.62 -18.08 -4.94
C ALA A 168 7.46 -18.90 -3.95
N ARG A 169 7.68 -18.42 -2.72
CA ARG A 169 8.36 -19.16 -1.65
C ARG A 169 7.61 -20.43 -1.24
N THR A 170 6.29 -20.43 -1.28
CA THR A 170 5.49 -21.62 -0.95
C THR A 170 5.39 -22.60 -2.11
N GLU A 171 5.34 -22.11 -3.32
CA GLU A 171 5.09 -22.89 -4.55
C GLU A 171 6.37 -23.42 -5.20
N SER A 172 7.46 -22.64 -5.20
CA SER A 172 8.70 -22.98 -5.87
C SER A 172 9.77 -23.48 -4.89
N LYS A 173 10.26 -24.72 -5.12
CA LYS A 173 11.37 -25.26 -4.34
C LYS A 173 12.64 -24.41 -4.44
N MET A 174 12.94 -23.87 -5.62
CA MET A 174 14.10 -23.00 -5.83
C MET A 174 14.00 -21.71 -5.01
N ILE A 175 12.86 -21.04 -5.04
CA ILE A 175 12.65 -19.80 -4.26
C ILE A 175 12.66 -20.11 -2.77
N ARG A 176 12.12 -21.25 -2.35
CA ARG A 176 12.20 -21.71 -0.95
C ARG A 176 13.63 -21.89 -0.46
N GLU A 177 14.49 -22.45 -1.28
CA GLU A 177 15.93 -22.60 -0.99
C GLU A 177 16.62 -21.22 -0.90
N LEU A 178 16.33 -20.30 -1.83
CA LEU A 178 16.89 -18.95 -1.85
C LEU A 178 16.38 -18.09 -0.69
N ALA A 179 15.14 -18.26 -0.29
CA ALA A 179 14.47 -17.52 0.78
C ALA A 179 14.23 -18.38 2.04
N HIS A 180 15.15 -19.29 2.35
CA HIS A 180 15.01 -20.28 3.43
C HIS A 180 14.95 -19.66 4.83
N SER A 181 15.53 -18.49 5.03
CA SER A 181 15.56 -17.75 6.29
C SER A 181 14.99 -16.35 6.14
N ASP A 182 14.63 -15.71 7.26
CA ASP A 182 14.18 -14.32 7.24
C ASP A 182 15.27 -13.37 6.77
N ALA A 183 16.53 -13.66 7.08
CA ALA A 183 17.66 -12.88 6.59
C ALA A 183 17.77 -12.97 5.05
N ALA A 184 17.67 -14.17 4.49
CA ALA A 184 17.66 -14.36 3.04
C ALA A 184 16.46 -13.68 2.38
N TYR A 185 15.28 -13.76 3.00
CA TYR A 185 14.07 -13.12 2.50
C TYR A 185 14.20 -11.57 2.49
N ARG A 186 14.77 -10.98 3.55
CA ARG A 186 15.11 -9.55 3.57
C ARG A 186 16.11 -9.16 2.49
N SER A 187 17.17 -9.95 2.30
CA SER A 187 18.19 -9.69 1.27
C SER A 187 17.61 -9.74 -0.15
N LEU A 188 16.70 -10.66 -0.43
CA LEU A 188 15.98 -10.70 -1.71
C LEU A 188 15.11 -9.46 -1.91
N THR A 189 14.41 -9.03 -0.88
CA THR A 189 13.59 -7.81 -0.93
C THR A 189 14.46 -6.57 -1.17
N GLU A 190 15.58 -6.43 -0.47
CA GLU A 190 16.53 -5.34 -0.64
C GLU A 190 17.12 -5.32 -2.05
N SER A 191 17.57 -6.47 -2.54
CA SER A 191 18.16 -6.62 -3.87
C SER A 191 17.14 -6.25 -4.95
N TRP A 192 15.91 -6.75 -4.83
CA TRP A 192 14.85 -6.38 -5.76
C TRP A 192 14.61 -4.87 -5.76
N PHE A 193 14.50 -4.27 -4.58
CA PHE A 193 14.22 -2.84 -4.46
C PHE A 193 15.30 -1.99 -5.15
N ARG A 194 16.59 -2.35 -4.95
CA ARG A 194 17.72 -1.65 -5.56
C ARG A 194 17.83 -1.81 -7.07
N HIS A 195 17.36 -2.92 -7.64
CA HIS A 195 17.61 -3.30 -9.03
C HIS A 195 16.32 -3.35 -9.89
N SER A 196 15.20 -2.93 -9.34
CA SER A 196 13.93 -2.87 -10.06
C SER A 196 13.54 -1.44 -10.41
N ALA A 197 12.53 -1.29 -11.26
CA ALA A 197 11.93 0.00 -11.57
C ALA A 197 11.39 0.75 -10.33
N ALA A 198 11.18 0.06 -9.19
CA ALA A 198 10.69 0.68 -7.97
C ALA A 198 11.61 1.80 -7.48
N ILE A 199 12.93 1.58 -7.43
CA ILE A 199 13.87 2.62 -6.98
C ILE A 199 13.87 3.82 -7.92
N ASP A 200 13.77 3.61 -9.23
CA ASP A 200 13.74 4.70 -10.21
C ASP A 200 12.44 5.48 -10.12
N ILE A 201 11.32 4.83 -9.79
CA ILE A 201 10.05 5.50 -9.50
C ILE A 201 10.20 6.40 -8.27
N PHE A 202 10.77 5.91 -7.16
CA PHE A 202 11.00 6.72 -5.96
C PHE A 202 11.94 7.89 -6.21
N LYS A 203 13.02 7.70 -6.97
CA LYS A 203 13.90 8.80 -7.41
C LYS A 203 13.10 9.87 -8.17
N ARG A 204 12.29 9.47 -9.14
CA ARG A 204 11.48 10.39 -9.92
C ARG A 204 10.46 11.14 -9.07
N ILE A 205 9.82 10.45 -8.11
CA ILE A 205 8.90 11.06 -7.14
C ILE A 205 9.63 12.14 -6.32
N SER A 206 10.85 11.85 -5.84
CA SER A 206 11.67 12.80 -5.09
C SER A 206 12.08 14.00 -5.95
N GLU A 207 12.60 13.77 -7.17
CA GLU A 207 12.99 14.82 -8.10
C GLU A 207 11.84 15.78 -8.43
N LYS A 208 10.60 15.29 -8.45
CA LYS A 208 9.39 16.08 -8.72
C LYS A 208 8.78 16.72 -7.49
N GLY A 209 9.39 16.54 -6.32
CA GLY A 209 8.99 17.20 -5.07
C GLY A 209 7.67 16.71 -4.48
N PHE A 210 7.25 15.48 -4.79
CA PHE A 210 6.07 14.88 -4.14
C PHE A 210 6.38 14.44 -2.71
N ARG A 211 5.37 14.56 -1.85
CA ARG A 211 5.37 13.87 -0.55
C ARG A 211 5.05 12.40 -0.76
N VAL A 212 5.61 11.54 0.08
CA VAL A 212 5.35 10.10 0.03
C VAL A 212 4.79 9.64 1.36
N VAL A 213 3.66 8.96 1.30
CA VAL A 213 3.15 8.11 2.38
C VAL A 213 3.36 6.67 1.95
N LEU A 214 4.35 6.00 2.53
CA LEU A 214 4.65 4.60 2.28
C LEU A 214 4.02 3.75 3.37
N THR A 215 3.26 2.74 2.98
CA THR A 215 2.62 1.81 3.93
C THR A 215 2.53 0.40 3.36
N THR A 216 1.98 -0.49 4.15
CA THR A 216 1.60 -1.85 3.75
C THR A 216 0.17 -2.12 4.19
N ASP A 217 -0.52 -3.05 3.58
CA ASP A 217 -1.85 -3.48 4.03
C ASP A 217 -1.78 -4.52 5.14
N HIS A 218 -0.84 -5.48 5.04
CA HIS A 218 -0.57 -6.49 6.06
C HIS A 218 0.87 -7.01 5.96
N GLY A 219 1.25 -7.86 6.89
CA GLY A 219 2.49 -8.65 6.85
C GLY A 219 2.19 -10.15 6.81
N THR A 220 3.23 -10.95 6.75
CA THR A 220 3.12 -12.43 6.77
C THR A 220 3.03 -12.94 8.19
N ILE A 221 2.04 -13.79 8.46
CA ILE A 221 1.96 -14.60 9.68
C ILE A 221 2.80 -15.87 9.48
N LYS A 222 3.59 -16.23 10.48
CA LYS A 222 4.37 -17.47 10.53
C LYS A 222 3.65 -18.52 11.34
#